data_27a5e7a6d890ea372d311c255fb9659e
#
_entry.id   27a5e7a6d890ea372d311c255fb9659e
#
_cell.length_a   1.000
_cell.length_b   1.000
_cell.length_c   1.000
_cell.angle_alpha   90.00
_cell.angle_beta   90.00
_cell.angle_gamma   90.00
#
_symmetry.space_group_name_H-M   'P 1'
#
loop_
_entity.id
_entity.type
_entity.pdbx_description
1 polymer ?
#
loop_
_entity_poly.entity_id
_entity_poly.type
_entity_poly.pdbx_seq_one_letter_code
_entity_poly.pdbx_strand_id
1 'polypeptide(L)'
;MEPGSMDEARSSTLGLLERAVDATAEGITISDARLPDNPVIYSNAGFERLTGYAAHEVVGRNCRFLQGPGSDPEAVRQIRKAIQDGNECAVELLNYRKDGTPFWNRLSITPL
;
A
#
# COMPACT_ATOMS: atom_id res chain seq x y z
N MET A 1 -21.80 28.24 14.24
CA MET A 1 -20.51 27.56 13.98
C MET A 1 -19.88 28.15 12.75
N GLU A 2 -18.64 28.51 12.83
CA GLU A 2 -17.91 29.05 11.69
C GLU A 2 -17.53 27.92 10.75
N PRO A 3 -17.66 28.09 9.42
CA PRO A 3 -17.29 27.06 8.45
C PRO A 3 -15.84 26.57 8.59
N GLY A 4 -14.89 27.48 8.91
CA GLY A 4 -13.50 27.14 9.10
C GLY A 4 -13.26 26.15 10.22
N SER A 5 -14.08 26.17 11.30
CA SER A 5 -13.94 25.24 12.42
C SER A 5 -14.21 23.80 12.02
N MET A 6 -15.16 23.57 11.11
CA MET A 6 -15.46 22.22 10.61
C MET A 6 -14.32 21.68 9.74
N ASP A 7 -13.77 22.51 8.88
CA ASP A 7 -12.65 22.14 8.03
C ASP A 7 -11.39 21.85 8.85
N GLU A 8 -11.14 22.66 9.88
CA GLU A 8 -10.02 22.45 10.81
C GLU A 8 -10.15 21.14 11.56
N ALA A 9 -11.35 20.83 12.08
CA ALA A 9 -11.60 19.58 12.80
C ALA A 9 -11.40 18.37 11.88
N ARG A 10 -11.89 18.46 10.65
CA ARG A 10 -11.73 17.39 9.65
C ARG A 10 -10.25 17.19 9.29
N SER A 11 -9.51 18.26 9.05
CA SER A 11 -8.08 18.20 8.77
C SER A 11 -7.30 17.63 9.95
N SER A 12 -7.64 17.99 11.18
CA SER A 12 -7.01 17.45 12.39
C SER A 12 -7.27 15.96 12.53
N THR A 13 -8.50 15.50 12.22
CA THR A 13 -8.84 14.08 12.27
C THR A 13 -8.07 13.30 11.21
N LEU A 14 -7.98 13.79 9.98
CA LEU A 14 -7.19 13.17 8.93
C LEU A 14 -5.71 13.09 9.31
N GLY A 15 -5.16 14.17 9.86
CA GLY A 15 -3.77 14.19 10.32
C GLY A 15 -3.52 13.19 11.44
N LEU A 16 -4.46 13.01 12.36
CA LEU A 16 -4.36 12.03 13.41
C LEU A 16 -4.39 10.60 12.85
N LEU A 17 -5.27 10.33 11.90
CA LEU A 17 -5.35 9.03 11.23
C LEU A 17 -4.06 8.71 10.47
N GLU A 18 -3.50 9.69 9.75
CA GLU A 18 -2.22 9.51 9.06
C GLU A 18 -1.10 9.17 10.06
N ARG A 19 -1.02 9.89 11.19
CA ARG A 19 -0.02 9.60 12.21
C ARG A 19 -0.22 8.22 12.82
N ALA A 20 -1.47 7.79 13.04
CA ALA A 20 -1.76 6.46 13.56
C ALA A 20 -1.33 5.37 12.59
N VAL A 21 -1.60 5.55 11.30
CA VAL A 21 -1.18 4.62 10.25
C VAL A 21 0.34 4.58 10.13
N ASP A 22 1.00 5.74 10.18
CA ASP A 22 2.47 5.81 10.14
C ASP A 22 3.13 5.19 11.37
N ALA A 23 2.44 5.20 12.51
CA ALA A 23 2.96 4.61 13.76
C ALA A 23 2.85 3.09 13.79
N THR A 24 2.08 2.47 12.89
CA THR A 24 1.98 1.01 12.85
C THR A 24 3.28 0.38 12.36
N ALA A 25 3.57 -0.83 12.84
CA ALA A 25 4.72 -1.59 12.36
C ALA A 25 4.48 -2.16 10.95
N GLU A 26 3.22 -2.22 10.53
CA GLU A 26 2.86 -2.80 9.25
C GLU A 26 3.07 -1.82 8.10
N GLY A 27 3.46 -2.36 6.94
CA GLY A 27 3.50 -1.59 5.71
C GLY A 27 2.10 -1.47 5.11
N ILE A 28 1.63 -0.24 4.95
CA ILE A 28 0.30 0.04 4.42
C ILE A 28 0.44 0.92 3.18
N THR A 29 -0.22 0.50 2.10
CA THR A 29 -0.35 1.30 0.88
C THR A 29 -1.81 1.39 0.49
N ILE A 30 -2.18 2.48 -0.16
CA ILE A 30 -3.47 2.66 -0.79
C ILE A 30 -3.23 2.89 -2.28
N SER A 31 -3.92 2.11 -3.12
CA SER A 31 -3.85 2.25 -4.57
C SER A 31 -5.20 2.69 -5.11
N ASP A 32 -5.21 3.43 -6.21
CA ASP A 32 -6.45 3.90 -6.84
C ASP A 32 -6.73 3.10 -8.11
N ALA A 33 -7.71 2.17 -8.00
CA ALA A 33 -8.10 1.31 -9.12
C ALA A 33 -8.82 2.06 -10.24
N ARG A 34 -9.22 3.32 -10.02
CA ARG A 34 -9.83 4.15 -11.06
C ARG A 34 -8.82 4.75 -12.01
N LEU A 35 -7.55 4.78 -11.60
CA LEU A 35 -6.46 5.32 -12.41
C LEU A 35 -5.78 4.20 -13.20
N PRO A 36 -5.15 4.52 -14.35
CA PRO A 36 -4.45 3.51 -15.14
C PRO A 36 -3.39 2.77 -14.32
N ASP A 37 -3.43 1.45 -14.40
CA ASP A 37 -2.45 0.55 -13.79
C ASP A 37 -2.47 0.55 -12.25
N ASN A 38 -3.58 0.99 -11.63
CA ASN A 38 -3.79 0.89 -10.18
C ASN A 38 -2.59 1.41 -9.38
N PRO A 39 -2.23 2.70 -9.53
CA PRO A 39 -1.03 3.24 -8.88
C PRO A 39 -1.24 3.45 -7.38
N VAL A 40 -0.15 3.33 -6.62
CA VAL A 40 -0.14 3.71 -5.22
C VAL A 40 -0.35 5.23 -5.10
N ILE A 41 -1.28 5.62 -4.25
CA ILE A 41 -1.54 7.03 -3.96
C ILE A 41 -1.11 7.41 -2.53
N TYR A 42 -0.88 6.42 -1.67
CA TYR A 42 -0.43 6.64 -0.30
C TYR A 42 0.43 5.46 0.15
N SER A 43 1.49 5.76 0.91
CA SER A 43 2.39 4.78 1.50
C SER A 43 2.80 5.27 2.89
N ASN A 44 2.70 4.41 3.90
CA ASN A 44 3.01 4.79 5.27
C ASN A 44 4.49 4.58 5.61
N ALA A 45 4.90 5.09 6.78
CA ALA A 45 6.27 4.94 7.27
C ALA A 45 6.64 3.46 7.51
N GLY A 46 5.68 2.63 7.91
CA GLY A 46 5.90 1.19 8.06
C GLY A 46 6.30 0.51 6.75
N PHE A 47 5.72 0.92 5.64
CA PHE A 47 6.09 0.41 4.32
C PHE A 47 7.53 0.79 3.96
N GLU A 48 7.95 2.03 4.26
CA GLU A 48 9.32 2.45 4.03
C GLU A 48 10.31 1.64 4.87
N ARG A 49 10.00 1.43 6.14
CA ARG A 49 10.85 0.60 7.03
C ARG A 49 10.95 -0.84 6.52
N LEU A 50 9.84 -1.40 6.02
CA LEU A 50 9.81 -2.78 5.54
C LEU A 50 10.56 -2.95 4.23
N THR A 51 10.38 -2.03 3.28
CA THR A 51 10.86 -2.20 1.90
C THR A 51 12.11 -1.39 1.57
N GLY A 52 12.40 -0.35 2.33
CA GLY A 52 13.48 0.59 2.04
C GLY A 52 13.11 1.65 1.01
N TYR A 53 11.89 1.62 0.47
CA TYR A 53 11.43 2.62 -0.49
C TYR A 53 10.70 3.75 0.23
N ALA A 54 11.14 4.99 0.00
CA ALA A 54 10.47 6.17 0.52
C ALA A 54 9.14 6.39 -0.21
N ALA A 55 8.21 7.11 0.43
CA ALA A 55 6.88 7.35 -0.14
C ALA A 55 6.96 7.98 -1.54
N HIS A 56 7.85 8.96 -1.74
CA HIS A 56 7.99 9.63 -3.05
C HIS A 56 8.51 8.69 -4.15
N GLU A 57 9.14 7.58 -3.79
CA GLU A 57 9.59 6.56 -4.74
C GLU A 57 8.48 5.58 -5.11
N VAL A 58 7.43 5.50 -4.30
CA VAL A 58 6.36 4.51 -4.43
C VAL A 58 5.10 5.09 -5.04
N VAL A 59 4.73 6.31 -4.65
CA VAL A 59 3.52 6.97 -5.13
C VAL A 59 3.58 7.15 -6.64
N GLY A 60 2.50 6.78 -7.32
CA GLY A 60 2.41 6.80 -8.77
C GLY A 60 2.81 5.50 -9.46
N ARG A 61 3.26 4.50 -8.70
CA ARG A 61 3.69 3.20 -9.24
C ARG A 61 2.72 2.10 -8.83
N ASN A 62 2.61 1.08 -9.65
CA ASN A 62 1.94 -0.16 -9.27
C ASN A 62 2.86 -0.96 -8.34
N CYS A 63 2.30 -1.58 -7.29
CA CYS A 63 3.09 -2.33 -6.30
C CYS A 63 3.84 -3.55 -6.87
N ARG A 64 3.62 -3.93 -8.12
CA ARG A 64 4.34 -5.06 -8.74
C ARG A 64 5.84 -4.85 -8.80
N PHE A 65 6.33 -3.63 -8.62
CA PHE A 65 7.79 -3.36 -8.60
C PHE A 65 8.50 -4.11 -7.48
N LEU A 66 7.77 -4.53 -6.44
CA LEU A 66 8.33 -5.33 -5.35
C LEU A 66 8.52 -6.79 -5.74
N GLN A 67 7.96 -7.24 -6.85
CA GLN A 67 8.09 -8.62 -7.31
C GLN A 67 9.44 -8.86 -7.96
N GLY A 68 9.86 -10.12 -7.96
CA GLY A 68 11.12 -10.52 -8.57
C GLY A 68 11.15 -12.01 -8.88
N PRO A 69 12.32 -12.57 -9.16
CA PRO A 69 12.45 -13.94 -9.68
C PRO A 69 11.82 -15.02 -8.80
N GLY A 70 11.82 -14.82 -7.48
CA GLY A 70 11.25 -15.79 -6.53
C GLY A 70 9.77 -15.61 -6.24
N SER A 71 9.12 -14.60 -6.82
CA SER A 71 7.68 -14.37 -6.60
C SER A 71 6.87 -15.42 -7.33
N ASP A 72 6.01 -16.15 -6.60
CA ASP A 72 5.19 -17.22 -7.17
C ASP A 72 4.17 -16.64 -8.16
N PRO A 73 4.19 -17.08 -9.44
CA PRO A 73 3.22 -16.63 -10.43
C PRO A 73 1.77 -16.89 -10.06
N GLU A 74 1.50 -17.97 -9.32
CA GLU A 74 0.15 -18.29 -8.87
C GLU A 74 -0.37 -17.28 -7.85
N ALA A 75 0.47 -16.89 -6.88
CA ALA A 75 0.12 -15.85 -5.93
C ALA A 75 -0.14 -14.52 -6.63
N VAL A 76 0.67 -14.17 -7.62
CA VAL A 76 0.47 -12.96 -8.42
C VAL A 76 -0.86 -13.00 -9.17
N ARG A 77 -1.23 -14.16 -9.75
CA ARG A 77 -2.52 -14.31 -10.43
C ARG A 77 -3.69 -14.13 -9.48
N GLN A 78 -3.60 -14.68 -8.25
CA GLN A 78 -4.64 -14.53 -7.23
C GLN A 78 -4.85 -13.06 -6.88
N ILE A 79 -3.77 -12.30 -6.71
CA ILE A 79 -3.83 -10.87 -6.43
C ILE A 79 -4.53 -10.14 -7.57
N ARG A 80 -4.10 -10.38 -8.80
CA ARG A 80 -4.67 -9.74 -9.99
C ARG A 80 -6.16 -10.01 -10.11
N LYS A 81 -6.56 -11.26 -9.93
CA LYS A 81 -7.96 -11.64 -10.01
C LYS A 81 -8.80 -10.97 -8.94
N ALA A 82 -8.31 -10.95 -7.70
CA ALA A 82 -9.02 -10.31 -6.60
C ALA A 82 -9.23 -8.81 -6.87
N ILE A 83 -8.22 -8.13 -7.37
CA ILE A 83 -8.33 -6.70 -7.72
C ILE A 83 -9.36 -6.50 -8.82
N GLN A 84 -9.34 -7.32 -9.88
CA GLN A 84 -10.29 -7.23 -10.99
C GLN A 84 -11.73 -7.47 -10.53
N ASP A 85 -11.93 -8.41 -9.62
CA ASP A 85 -13.25 -8.82 -9.14
C ASP A 85 -13.75 -7.97 -7.97
N GLY A 86 -12.91 -7.08 -7.44
CA GLY A 86 -13.25 -6.27 -6.27
C GLY A 86 -13.36 -7.07 -4.98
N ASN A 87 -12.63 -8.16 -4.86
CA ASN A 87 -12.67 -9.06 -3.71
C ASN A 87 -11.46 -8.87 -2.80
N GLU A 88 -11.63 -9.27 -1.54
CA GLU A 88 -10.51 -9.36 -0.60
C GLU A 88 -9.58 -10.52 -1.01
N CYS A 89 -8.30 -10.34 -0.70
CA CYS A 89 -7.29 -11.35 -0.97
C CYS A 89 -6.22 -11.30 0.12
N ALA A 90 -5.78 -12.47 0.56
CA ALA A 90 -4.64 -12.59 1.47
C ALA A 90 -3.71 -13.68 0.93
N VAL A 91 -2.48 -13.31 0.63
CA VAL A 91 -1.47 -14.23 0.11
C VAL A 91 -0.11 -13.95 0.75
N GLU A 92 0.75 -14.96 0.79
CA GLU A 92 2.15 -14.77 1.09
C GLU A 92 2.92 -14.74 -0.22
N LEU A 93 3.75 -13.71 -0.38
CA LEU A 93 4.47 -13.47 -1.62
C LEU A 93 5.90 -13.07 -1.31
N LEU A 94 6.85 -13.64 -2.01
CA LEU A 94 8.23 -13.20 -1.91
C LEU A 94 8.38 -11.89 -2.66
N ASN A 95 8.77 -10.86 -1.94
CA ASN A 95 9.05 -9.53 -2.47
C ASN A 95 10.53 -9.19 -2.27
N TYR A 96 10.94 -8.07 -2.83
CA TYR A 96 12.33 -7.62 -2.78
C TYR A 96 12.40 -6.18 -2.31
N ARG A 97 13.28 -5.91 -1.33
CA ARG A 97 13.55 -4.58 -0.84
C ARG A 97 14.32 -3.76 -1.88
N LYS A 98 14.42 -2.47 -1.63
CA LYS A 98 15.16 -1.56 -2.51
C LYS A 98 16.61 -2.00 -2.70
N ASP A 99 17.23 -2.59 -1.67
CA ASP A 99 18.61 -3.10 -1.75
C ASP A 99 18.72 -4.47 -2.43
N GLY A 100 17.62 -5.03 -2.89
CA GLY A 100 17.57 -6.32 -3.57
C GLY A 100 17.40 -7.52 -2.66
N THR A 101 17.36 -7.34 -1.34
CA THR A 101 17.17 -8.47 -0.41
C THR A 101 15.73 -8.97 -0.44
N PRO A 102 15.54 -10.30 -0.52
CA PRO A 102 14.19 -10.87 -0.51
C PRO A 102 13.58 -10.87 0.89
N PHE A 103 12.26 -10.76 0.95
CA PHE A 103 11.51 -10.95 2.18
C PHE A 103 10.14 -11.52 1.87
N TRP A 104 9.62 -12.32 2.80
CA TRP A 104 8.26 -12.83 2.70
C TRP A 104 7.28 -11.76 3.15
N ASN A 105 6.37 -11.40 2.25
CA ASN A 105 5.34 -10.41 2.52
C ASN A 105 3.98 -11.11 2.63
N ARG A 106 3.36 -11.03 3.81
CA ARG A 106 1.98 -11.42 3.97
C ARG A 106 1.12 -10.25 3.51
N LEU A 107 0.60 -10.36 2.29
CA LEU A 107 -0.15 -9.29 1.64
C LEU A 107 -1.63 -9.50 1.85
N SER A 108 -2.29 -8.51 2.45
CA SER A 108 -3.72 -8.48 2.63
C SER A 108 -4.28 -7.31 1.84
N ILE A 109 -5.18 -7.58 0.91
CA ILE A 109 -5.79 -6.57 0.04
C ILE A 109 -7.27 -6.49 0.37
N THR A 110 -7.74 -5.29 0.64
CA THR A 110 -9.15 -5.03 0.96
C THR A 110 -9.66 -3.91 0.05
N PRO A 111 -10.72 -4.15 -0.73
CA PRO A 111 -11.37 -3.08 -1.49
C PRO A 111 -12.01 -2.07 -0.54
N LEU A 112 -11.96 -0.82 -0.90
CA LEU A 112 -12.59 0.26 -0.14
C LEU A 112 -13.87 0.72 -0.82
#